data_9207770ea4c6107b28829cd927bfa855
#
_entry.id   9207770ea4c6107b28829cd927bfa855
#
_cell.length_a   1.000
_cell.length_b   1.000
_cell.length_c   1.000
_cell.angle_alpha   90.00
_cell.angle_beta   90.00
_cell.angle_gamma   90.00
#
_symmetry.space_group_name_H-M   'P 1'
#
loop_
_entity.id
_entity.type
_entity.pdbx_description
1 polymer ?
#
loop_
_entity_poly.entity_id
_entity_poly.type
_entity_poly.pdbx_seq_one_letter_code
_entity_poly.pdbx_strand_id
1 'polypeptide(L)'
;MNKRQMHLLDYLLKQTDYVASTQIAKLYGVSVKTIYHDLAKLNEALAPHGLAIDKSPRNGVKLDLSQADEARLRSLIKDWQQADQWEAYGPDDRERHLLKGLCLDSGGLDLEDLADQLYVSSATLNRDLSRLGPRFQACELTLVRQEGRLQVQGRESAIRQCLRTYLQEWLYQMAEPIRDLVVFFQAEDIALCQQALNQLSQTYQHDFTEDYYLLLLLEFLIIRRRGQLGQVLQVRAKELVRDLSHLEVYFFAGELLEAVTGQALVQLSAIEIESLAYTLLAVGFKVQSPDYERELRQQVQALIQRVSDFLNVDLSQDQHLLTMLTNHMSSMIFRLRHHMHVTNPALDEIRKQFLPYLILSG
;
A
#
# COMPACT_ATOMS: atom_id res chain seq x y z
N MET A 1 22.85 7.35 -8.22
CA MET A 1 23.96 7.24 -7.24
C MET A 1 23.35 7.26 -5.85
N ASN A 2 23.92 6.58 -4.84
CA ASN A 2 23.26 6.39 -3.56
C ASN A 2 23.85 7.22 -2.40
N LYS A 3 23.13 7.36 -1.27
CA LYS A 3 23.57 8.17 -0.12
C LYS A 3 24.93 7.67 0.45
N ARG A 4 25.11 6.33 0.55
CA ARG A 4 26.39 5.75 0.99
C ARG A 4 27.50 6.06 0.00
N GLN A 5 27.23 5.92 -1.31
CA GLN A 5 28.18 6.28 -2.38
C GLN A 5 28.52 7.76 -2.38
N MET A 6 27.51 8.64 -2.15
CA MET A 6 27.75 10.08 -2.00
C MET A 6 28.59 10.40 -0.76
N HIS A 7 28.26 9.80 0.37
CA HIS A 7 29.08 9.96 1.57
C HIS A 7 30.48 9.39 1.39
N LEU A 8 30.59 8.25 0.68
CA LEU A 8 31.88 7.66 0.36
C LEU A 8 32.71 8.59 -0.54
N LEU A 9 32.05 9.18 -1.55
CA LEU A 9 32.70 10.16 -2.44
C LEU A 9 33.13 11.42 -1.67
N ASP A 10 32.26 11.97 -0.83
CA ASP A 10 32.59 13.12 0.03
C ASP A 10 33.68 12.78 1.06
N TYR A 11 33.67 11.56 1.59
CA TYR A 11 34.74 11.08 2.46
C TYR A 11 36.09 11.00 1.72
N LEU A 12 36.11 10.39 0.52
CA LEU A 12 37.34 10.27 -0.28
C LEU A 12 37.85 11.65 -0.74
N LEU A 13 36.95 12.59 -0.97
CA LEU A 13 37.32 13.98 -1.37
C LEU A 13 38.06 14.75 -0.26
N LYS A 14 37.86 14.33 1.00
CA LYS A 14 38.54 14.91 2.17
C LYS A 14 39.85 14.21 2.52
N GLN A 15 40.17 13.09 1.82
CA GLN A 15 41.39 12.35 2.09
C GLN A 15 42.53 12.82 1.12
N THR A 16 43.68 13.07 1.66
CA THR A 16 44.88 13.39 0.88
C THR A 16 45.67 12.18 0.46
N ASP A 17 45.49 11.04 1.16
CA ASP A 17 46.21 9.81 0.97
C ASP A 17 45.25 8.61 0.69
N TYR A 18 45.84 7.49 0.30
CA TYR A 18 45.12 6.25 0.11
C TYR A 18 44.46 5.77 1.42
N VAL A 19 43.23 5.31 1.33
CA VAL A 19 42.48 4.75 2.45
C VAL A 19 42.21 3.28 2.18
N ALA A 20 42.50 2.41 3.15
CA ALA A 20 42.25 0.98 3.02
C ALA A 20 40.74 0.69 2.95
N SER A 21 40.33 -0.13 1.99
CA SER A 21 38.92 -0.54 1.84
C SER A 21 38.33 -1.22 3.08
N THR A 22 39.18 -1.88 3.89
CA THR A 22 38.78 -2.45 5.18
C THR A 22 38.44 -1.39 6.22
N GLN A 23 39.16 -0.28 6.21
CA GLN A 23 38.90 0.88 7.09
C GLN A 23 37.56 1.54 6.72
N ILE A 24 37.33 1.73 5.42
CA ILE A 24 36.09 2.26 4.89
C ILE A 24 34.92 1.33 5.25
N ALA A 25 35.06 0.02 5.04
CA ALA A 25 34.06 -0.97 5.37
C ALA A 25 33.68 -0.92 6.87
N LYS A 26 34.65 -0.78 7.75
CA LYS A 26 34.44 -0.64 9.19
C LYS A 26 33.72 0.68 9.54
N LEU A 27 34.11 1.79 8.89
CA LEU A 27 33.50 3.10 9.11
C LEU A 27 32.00 3.11 8.74
N TYR A 28 31.65 2.44 7.63
CA TYR A 28 30.26 2.37 7.13
C TYR A 28 29.47 1.17 7.65
N GLY A 29 30.07 0.28 8.44
CA GLY A 29 29.41 -0.90 8.98
C GLY A 29 28.98 -1.93 7.94
N VAL A 30 29.70 -2.02 6.81
CA VAL A 30 29.41 -2.91 5.68
C VAL A 30 30.58 -3.84 5.34
N SER A 31 30.34 -4.83 4.48
CA SER A 31 31.40 -5.71 4.01
C SER A 31 32.38 -4.99 3.06
N VAL A 32 33.62 -5.48 3.00
CA VAL A 32 34.62 -4.97 2.04
C VAL A 32 34.15 -5.18 0.59
N LYS A 33 33.43 -6.28 0.32
CA LYS A 33 32.82 -6.55 -0.99
C LYS A 33 31.81 -5.46 -1.37
N THR A 34 31.01 -5.00 -0.40
CA THR A 34 30.05 -3.90 -0.58
C THR A 34 30.75 -2.59 -0.94
N ILE A 35 31.90 -2.29 -0.28
CA ILE A 35 32.69 -1.10 -0.63
C ILE A 35 33.26 -1.20 -2.05
N TYR A 36 33.75 -2.36 -2.47
CA TYR A 36 34.22 -2.54 -3.84
C TYR A 36 33.11 -2.35 -4.87
N HIS A 37 31.89 -2.81 -4.58
CA HIS A 37 30.73 -2.56 -5.44
C HIS A 37 30.39 -1.07 -5.52
N ASP A 38 30.36 -0.37 -4.39
CA ASP A 38 30.11 1.07 -4.36
C ASP A 38 31.17 1.86 -5.14
N LEU A 39 32.43 1.51 -4.98
CA LEU A 39 33.54 2.12 -5.73
C LEU A 39 33.44 1.84 -7.23
N ALA A 40 32.92 0.70 -7.65
CA ALA A 40 32.69 0.41 -9.07
C ALA A 40 31.58 1.31 -9.63
N LYS A 41 30.45 1.43 -8.92
CA LYS A 41 29.34 2.29 -9.31
C LYS A 41 29.72 3.78 -9.31
N LEU A 42 30.51 4.22 -8.35
CA LEU A 42 31.06 5.57 -8.35
C LEU A 42 31.93 5.83 -9.58
N ASN A 43 32.81 4.89 -9.96
CA ASN A 43 33.61 5.02 -11.15
C ASN A 43 32.79 5.07 -12.43
N GLU A 44 31.71 4.25 -12.53
CA GLU A 44 30.75 4.33 -13.65
C GLU A 44 30.12 5.72 -13.75
N ALA A 45 29.76 6.34 -12.62
CA ALA A 45 29.15 7.67 -12.60
C ALA A 45 30.17 8.81 -12.86
N LEU A 46 31.42 8.63 -12.48
CA LEU A 46 32.50 9.63 -12.65
C LEU A 46 33.11 9.59 -14.05
N ALA A 47 33.11 8.43 -14.71
CA ALA A 47 33.74 8.23 -16.03
C ALA A 47 33.27 9.21 -17.12
N PRO A 48 31.96 9.54 -17.28
CA PRO A 48 31.50 10.53 -18.25
C PRO A 48 32.05 11.94 -18.03
N HIS A 49 32.53 12.21 -16.81
CA HIS A 49 33.11 13.48 -16.41
C HIS A 49 34.64 13.48 -16.44
N GLY A 50 35.26 12.39 -16.90
CA GLY A 50 36.70 12.24 -16.96
C GLY A 50 37.38 12.07 -15.60
N LEU A 51 36.60 11.68 -14.57
CA LEU A 51 37.07 11.49 -13.20
C LEU A 51 37.08 9.99 -12.84
N ALA A 52 38.01 9.57 -12.00
CA ALA A 52 38.09 8.20 -11.53
C ALA A 52 38.67 8.09 -10.11
N ILE A 53 38.22 7.08 -9.38
CA ILE A 53 38.81 6.68 -8.10
C ILE A 53 39.93 5.68 -8.41
N ASP A 54 41.15 6.00 -8.00
CA ASP A 54 42.28 5.09 -8.11
C ASP A 54 42.20 3.96 -7.08
N LYS A 55 42.49 2.72 -7.54
CA LYS A 55 42.43 1.50 -6.73
C LYS A 55 43.78 0.82 -6.75
N SER A 56 44.48 0.91 -5.64
CA SER A 56 45.75 0.22 -5.42
C SER A 56 45.55 -1.04 -4.57
N PRO A 57 45.93 -2.23 -5.05
CA PRO A 57 45.79 -3.45 -4.23
C PRO A 57 46.57 -3.43 -2.92
N ARG A 58 47.63 -2.62 -2.83
CA ARG A 58 48.46 -2.49 -1.63
C ARG A 58 48.12 -1.31 -0.75
N ASN A 59 47.73 -0.18 -1.36
CA ASN A 59 47.55 1.09 -0.65
C ASN A 59 46.08 1.39 -0.32
N GLY A 60 45.14 0.76 -1.03
CA GLY A 60 43.72 1.06 -0.88
C GLY A 60 43.16 1.90 -2.02
N VAL A 61 42.31 2.86 -1.72
CA VAL A 61 41.61 3.71 -2.69
C VAL A 61 41.89 5.17 -2.44
N LYS A 62 41.99 5.95 -3.53
CA LYS A 62 42.23 7.40 -3.48
C LYS A 62 41.47 8.09 -4.61
N LEU A 63 41.00 9.28 -4.36
CA LEU A 63 40.47 10.19 -5.36
C LEU A 63 41.56 11.22 -5.67
N ASP A 64 42.30 11.01 -6.78
CA ASP A 64 43.41 11.92 -7.16
C ASP A 64 42.88 12.96 -8.13
N LEU A 65 42.77 14.19 -7.67
CA LEU A 65 42.15 15.32 -8.39
C LEU A 65 43.07 16.53 -8.45
N SER A 66 43.08 17.20 -9.60
CA SER A 66 43.56 18.56 -9.67
C SER A 66 42.59 19.51 -8.94
N GLN A 67 43.05 20.76 -8.61
CA GLN A 67 42.16 21.76 -8.00
C GLN A 67 40.92 22.06 -8.89
N ALA A 68 41.10 22.07 -10.21
CA ALA A 68 40.00 22.29 -11.16
C ALA A 68 39.01 21.14 -11.16
N ASP A 69 39.50 19.89 -11.09
CA ASP A 69 38.65 18.67 -11.02
C ASP A 69 37.92 18.59 -9.69
N GLU A 70 38.55 19.01 -8.59
CA GLU A 70 37.89 19.07 -7.28
C GLU A 70 36.71 20.02 -7.28
N ALA A 71 36.89 21.24 -7.83
CA ALA A 71 35.79 22.22 -7.94
C ALA A 71 34.65 21.70 -8.82
N ARG A 72 35.01 21.04 -9.94
CA ARG A 72 34.04 20.41 -10.84
C ARG A 72 33.28 19.27 -10.16
N LEU A 73 33.98 18.40 -9.43
CA LEU A 73 33.35 17.32 -8.68
C LEU A 73 32.43 17.81 -7.58
N ARG A 74 32.81 18.86 -6.86
CA ARG A 74 31.93 19.50 -5.85
C ARG A 74 30.67 20.09 -6.47
N SER A 75 30.75 20.67 -7.67
CA SER A 75 29.58 21.11 -8.42
C SER A 75 28.69 19.94 -8.82
N LEU A 76 29.26 18.87 -9.37
CA LEU A 76 28.53 17.65 -9.74
C LEU A 76 27.84 17.00 -8.53
N ILE A 77 28.52 16.92 -7.39
CA ILE A 77 27.94 16.43 -6.14
C ILE A 77 26.71 17.26 -5.74
N LYS A 78 26.82 18.59 -5.87
CA LYS A 78 25.72 19.50 -5.56
C LYS A 78 24.53 19.31 -6.53
N ASP A 79 24.81 19.18 -7.82
CA ASP A 79 23.79 18.94 -8.84
C ASP A 79 23.10 17.58 -8.61
N TRP A 80 23.87 16.55 -8.29
CA TRP A 80 23.33 15.23 -7.93
C TRP A 80 22.52 15.26 -6.62
N GLN A 81 22.90 16.07 -5.63
CA GLN A 81 22.13 16.27 -4.40
C GLN A 81 20.83 17.06 -4.61
N GLN A 82 20.78 17.93 -5.61
CA GLN A 82 19.58 18.69 -5.96
C GLN A 82 18.62 17.91 -6.88
N ALA A 83 19.15 17.03 -7.73
CA ALA A 83 18.36 16.21 -8.66
C ALA A 83 17.61 15.07 -7.98
N ASP A 84 18.14 14.55 -6.87
CA ASP A 84 17.50 13.52 -6.07
C ASP A 84 17.15 14.07 -4.68
N GLN A 85 15.87 14.08 -4.33
CA GLN A 85 15.44 14.26 -2.93
C GLN A 85 15.90 13.04 -2.11
N TRP A 86 17.11 13.13 -1.57
CA TRP A 86 17.77 12.07 -0.81
C TRP A 86 17.22 11.97 0.60
N GLU A 87 16.00 11.50 0.74
CA GLU A 87 15.57 10.93 2.00
C GLU A 87 16.16 9.51 2.13
N ALA A 88 16.95 9.30 3.18
CA ALA A 88 17.32 7.94 3.54
C ALA A 88 16.02 7.17 3.81
N TYR A 89 15.80 6.09 3.07
CA TYR A 89 14.65 5.23 3.32
C TYR A 89 14.59 4.86 4.80
N GLY A 90 13.64 5.47 5.50
CA GLY A 90 13.34 5.15 6.89
C GLY A 90 12.90 3.70 7.03
N PRO A 91 12.80 3.19 8.25
CA PRO A 91 12.27 1.84 8.46
C PRO A 91 10.91 1.60 7.79
N ASP A 92 10.04 2.62 7.80
CA ASP A 92 8.70 2.53 7.22
C ASP A 92 8.73 2.57 5.68
N ASP A 93 9.67 3.34 5.09
CA ASP A 93 9.87 3.33 3.64
C ASP A 93 10.36 1.96 3.16
N ARG A 94 11.31 1.36 3.89
CA ARG A 94 11.82 0.03 3.56
C ARG A 94 10.76 -1.04 3.71
N GLU A 95 9.90 -0.91 4.72
CA GLU A 95 8.75 -1.80 4.92
C GLU A 95 7.80 -1.74 3.72
N ARG A 96 7.52 -0.54 3.19
CA ARG A 96 6.71 -0.36 1.96
C ARG A 96 7.35 -1.04 0.74
N HIS A 97 8.66 -0.90 0.56
CA HIS A 97 9.37 -1.56 -0.54
C HIS A 97 9.36 -3.09 -0.39
N LEU A 98 9.53 -3.60 0.82
CA LEU A 98 9.40 -5.04 1.10
C LEU A 98 8.00 -5.56 0.76
N LEU A 99 6.96 -4.86 1.22
CA LEU A 99 5.59 -5.27 0.97
C LEU A 99 5.23 -5.21 -0.51
N LYS A 100 5.67 -4.16 -1.22
CA LYS A 100 5.50 -4.03 -2.67
C LYS A 100 6.17 -5.19 -3.40
N GLY A 101 7.45 -5.45 -3.14
CA GLY A 101 8.20 -6.52 -3.79
C GLY A 101 7.65 -7.91 -3.49
N LEU A 102 7.11 -8.12 -2.28
CA LEU A 102 6.52 -9.41 -1.89
C LEU A 102 5.13 -9.64 -2.46
N CYS A 103 4.30 -8.59 -2.58
CA CYS A 103 2.88 -8.74 -2.91
C CYS A 103 2.51 -8.23 -4.30
N LEU A 104 3.26 -7.28 -4.87
CA LEU A 104 2.89 -6.59 -6.12
C LEU A 104 3.91 -6.74 -7.25
N ASP A 105 5.03 -7.41 -7.01
CA ASP A 105 6.03 -7.67 -8.05
C ASP A 105 6.07 -9.16 -8.42
N SER A 106 6.52 -9.45 -9.64
CA SER A 106 6.62 -10.81 -10.15
C SER A 106 7.91 -11.50 -9.71
N GLY A 107 7.86 -12.82 -9.53
CA GLY A 107 9.05 -13.66 -9.38
C GLY A 107 9.71 -13.67 -8.00
N GLY A 108 9.04 -13.06 -6.99
CA GLY A 108 9.58 -12.99 -5.64
C GLY A 108 10.65 -11.90 -5.46
N LEU A 109 11.01 -11.62 -4.21
CA LEU A 109 11.88 -10.53 -3.80
C LEU A 109 13.31 -11.04 -3.59
N ASP A 110 14.28 -10.47 -4.30
CA ASP A 110 15.69 -10.63 -4.00
C ASP A 110 16.10 -9.62 -2.92
N LEU A 111 16.49 -10.14 -1.76
CA LEU A 111 16.85 -9.27 -0.62
C LEU A 111 18.21 -8.60 -0.80
N GLU A 112 19.13 -9.18 -1.57
CA GLU A 112 20.42 -8.56 -1.83
C GLU A 112 20.23 -7.39 -2.81
N ASP A 113 19.49 -7.63 -3.90
CA ASP A 113 19.13 -6.58 -4.86
C ASP A 113 18.37 -5.42 -4.18
N LEU A 114 17.39 -5.74 -3.32
CA LEU A 114 16.65 -4.71 -2.60
C LEU A 114 17.53 -3.97 -1.58
N ALA A 115 18.41 -4.68 -0.89
CA ALA A 115 19.36 -4.07 0.04
C ALA A 115 20.26 -3.06 -0.68
N ASP A 116 20.72 -3.42 -1.88
CA ASP A 116 21.51 -2.52 -2.73
C ASP A 116 20.69 -1.32 -3.22
N GLN A 117 19.44 -1.52 -3.63
CA GLN A 117 18.54 -0.42 -4.03
C GLN A 117 18.24 0.55 -2.90
N LEU A 118 17.99 0.04 -1.69
CA LEU A 118 17.64 0.85 -0.51
C LEU A 118 18.86 1.28 0.31
N TYR A 119 20.05 0.88 -0.13
CA TYR A 119 21.34 1.24 0.48
C TYR A 119 21.48 0.85 1.95
N VAL A 120 20.99 -0.32 2.28
CA VAL A 120 21.09 -0.91 3.61
C VAL A 120 21.75 -2.29 3.53
N SER A 121 22.07 -2.87 4.68
CA SER A 121 22.52 -4.26 4.72
C SER A 121 21.33 -5.23 4.63
N SER A 122 21.57 -6.42 4.08
CA SER A 122 20.57 -7.51 4.10
C SER A 122 20.15 -7.86 5.55
N ALA A 123 21.03 -7.67 6.53
CA ALA A 123 20.69 -7.83 7.95
C ALA A 123 19.66 -6.80 8.43
N THR A 124 19.70 -5.57 7.90
CA THR A 124 18.71 -4.54 8.19
C THR A 124 17.35 -4.93 7.61
N LEU A 125 17.29 -5.36 6.34
CA LEU A 125 16.05 -5.82 5.72
C LEU A 125 15.47 -7.06 6.41
N ASN A 126 16.30 -7.97 6.91
CA ASN A 126 15.83 -9.12 7.69
C ASN A 126 15.16 -8.68 9.01
N ARG A 127 15.63 -7.60 9.67
CA ARG A 127 14.94 -7.03 10.83
C ARG A 127 13.61 -6.38 10.43
N ASP A 128 13.58 -5.65 9.31
CA ASP A 128 12.34 -5.04 8.80
C ASP A 128 11.33 -6.15 8.42
N LEU A 129 11.75 -7.25 7.79
CA LEU A 129 10.92 -8.44 7.55
C LEU A 129 10.38 -9.06 8.85
N SER A 130 11.19 -9.08 9.90
CA SER A 130 10.75 -9.59 11.21
C SER A 130 9.64 -8.73 11.82
N ARG A 131 9.58 -7.43 11.49
CA ARG A 131 8.47 -6.54 11.90
C ARG A 131 7.19 -6.80 11.09
N LEU A 132 7.31 -7.16 9.80
CA LEU A 132 6.18 -7.56 8.96
C LEU A 132 5.63 -8.95 9.32
N GLY A 133 6.44 -9.82 9.93
CA GLY A 133 6.10 -11.20 10.27
C GLY A 133 4.75 -11.36 10.99
N PRO A 134 4.49 -10.63 12.10
CA PRO A 134 3.22 -10.69 12.82
C PRO A 134 2.01 -10.34 11.96
N ARG A 135 2.15 -9.36 11.03
CA ARG A 135 1.09 -8.97 10.09
C ARG A 135 0.78 -10.10 9.12
N PHE A 136 1.79 -10.72 8.53
CA PHE A 136 1.59 -11.87 7.65
C PHE A 136 0.96 -13.04 8.40
N GLN A 137 1.43 -13.33 9.60
CA GLN A 137 0.87 -14.40 10.43
C GLN A 137 -0.61 -14.14 10.78
N ALA A 138 -0.99 -12.90 11.10
CA ALA A 138 -2.38 -12.52 11.36
C ALA A 138 -3.30 -12.74 10.13
N CYS A 139 -2.74 -12.67 8.93
CA CYS A 139 -3.43 -12.96 7.68
C CYS A 139 -3.29 -14.43 7.21
N GLU A 140 -2.77 -15.34 8.04
CA GLU A 140 -2.48 -16.73 7.66
C GLU A 140 -1.51 -16.85 6.46
N LEU A 141 -0.57 -15.91 6.34
CA LEU A 141 0.44 -15.88 5.29
C LEU A 141 1.79 -16.32 5.85
N THR A 142 2.58 -16.99 5.01
CA THR A 142 3.95 -17.40 5.33
C THR A 142 4.94 -16.84 4.33
N LEU A 143 6.16 -16.56 4.81
CA LEU A 143 7.28 -16.19 3.96
C LEU A 143 8.12 -17.43 3.67
N VAL A 144 8.28 -17.75 2.40
CA VAL A 144 9.10 -18.87 1.94
C VAL A 144 10.23 -18.36 1.06
N ARG A 145 11.37 -19.06 1.11
CA ARG A 145 12.49 -18.78 0.21
C ARG A 145 12.54 -19.87 -0.85
N GLN A 146 12.36 -19.47 -2.11
CA GLN A 146 12.41 -20.36 -3.26
C GLN A 146 13.41 -19.79 -4.29
N GLU A 147 14.34 -20.60 -4.73
CA GLU A 147 15.40 -20.22 -5.70
C GLU A 147 16.17 -18.95 -5.30
N GLY A 148 16.43 -18.77 -3.99
CA GLY A 148 17.11 -17.58 -3.44
C GLY A 148 16.22 -16.37 -3.24
N ARG A 149 15.00 -16.36 -3.77
CA ARG A 149 14.04 -15.26 -3.66
C ARG A 149 13.03 -15.49 -2.54
N LEU A 150 12.61 -14.42 -1.92
CA LEU A 150 11.59 -14.42 -0.86
C LEU A 150 10.22 -14.23 -1.48
N GLN A 151 9.25 -15.06 -1.10
CA GLN A 151 7.89 -15.02 -1.60
C GLN A 151 6.88 -15.12 -0.45
N VAL A 152 5.72 -14.49 -0.64
CA VAL A 152 4.57 -14.69 0.25
C VAL A 152 3.77 -15.88 -0.26
N GLN A 153 3.49 -16.83 0.62
CA GLN A 153 2.65 -17.99 0.36
C GLN A 153 1.39 -17.95 1.21
N GLY A 154 0.26 -18.19 0.58
CA GLY A 154 -1.07 -18.22 1.20
C GLY A 154 -2.17 -18.11 0.17
N ARG A 155 -3.42 -18.02 0.65
CA ARG A 155 -4.57 -17.79 -0.23
C ARG A 155 -4.51 -16.39 -0.83
N GLU A 156 -4.87 -16.24 -2.10
CA GLU A 156 -4.89 -14.94 -2.78
C GLU A 156 -5.76 -13.91 -2.05
N SER A 157 -6.91 -14.33 -1.53
CA SER A 157 -7.79 -13.47 -0.71
C SER A 157 -7.08 -12.93 0.55
N ALA A 158 -6.25 -13.75 1.19
CA ALA A 158 -5.49 -13.35 2.37
C ALA A 158 -4.36 -12.37 2.02
N ILE A 159 -3.68 -12.57 0.89
CA ILE A 159 -2.66 -11.63 0.39
C ILE A 159 -3.29 -10.27 0.09
N ARG A 160 -4.41 -10.25 -0.64
CA ARG A 160 -5.13 -8.99 -0.95
C ARG A 160 -5.63 -8.30 0.31
N GLN A 161 -6.18 -9.04 1.26
CA GLN A 161 -6.64 -8.49 2.53
C GLN A 161 -5.49 -7.88 3.35
N CYS A 162 -4.37 -8.59 3.47
CA CYS A 162 -3.18 -8.11 4.17
C CYS A 162 -2.66 -6.80 3.56
N LEU A 163 -2.55 -6.77 2.23
CA LEU A 163 -2.09 -5.59 1.49
C LEU A 163 -3.07 -4.42 1.63
N ARG A 164 -4.37 -4.65 1.47
CA ARG A 164 -5.41 -3.63 1.62
C ARG A 164 -5.39 -3.01 3.02
N THR A 165 -5.36 -3.84 4.07
CA THR A 165 -5.31 -3.36 5.46
C THR A 165 -4.08 -2.49 5.71
N TYR A 166 -2.91 -2.92 5.24
CA TYR A 166 -1.69 -2.14 5.36
C TYR A 166 -1.78 -0.79 4.64
N LEU A 167 -2.26 -0.80 3.40
CA LEU A 167 -2.38 0.42 2.60
C LEU A 167 -3.39 1.40 3.21
N GLN A 168 -4.52 0.92 3.73
CA GLN A 168 -5.49 1.76 4.43
C GLN A 168 -4.88 2.42 5.67
N GLU A 169 -4.20 1.65 6.53
CA GLU A 169 -3.54 2.19 7.73
C GLU A 169 -2.48 3.23 7.38
N TRP A 170 -1.71 2.98 6.32
CA TRP A 170 -0.68 3.91 5.86
C TRP A 170 -1.29 5.19 5.26
N LEU A 171 -2.23 5.06 4.34
CA LEU A 171 -2.85 6.20 3.65
C LEU A 171 -3.66 7.10 4.58
N TYR A 172 -4.21 6.54 5.66
CA TYR A 172 -4.89 7.34 6.68
C TYR A 172 -3.99 8.39 7.35
N GLN A 173 -2.68 8.16 7.35
CA GLN A 173 -1.71 9.09 7.91
C GLN A 173 -1.19 10.11 6.89
N MET A 174 -1.56 9.97 5.62
CA MET A 174 -1.08 10.80 4.53
C MET A 174 -1.99 12.00 4.27
N ALA A 175 -1.39 13.14 3.93
CA ALA A 175 -2.14 14.36 3.60
C ALA A 175 -2.79 14.28 2.21
N GLU A 176 -2.17 13.55 1.28
CA GLU A 176 -2.64 13.37 -0.10
C GLU A 176 -2.68 11.88 -0.48
N PRO A 177 -3.59 11.09 0.13
CA PRO A 177 -3.54 9.62 0.06
C PRO A 177 -3.56 9.07 -1.37
N ILE A 178 -4.32 9.67 -2.29
CA ILE A 178 -4.38 9.21 -3.68
C ILE A 178 -3.06 9.46 -4.41
N ARG A 179 -2.43 10.60 -4.19
CA ARG A 179 -1.13 10.93 -4.77
C ARG A 179 -0.04 9.98 -4.29
N ASP A 180 -0.08 9.62 -3.02
CA ASP A 180 0.93 8.77 -2.40
C ASP A 180 0.85 7.32 -2.87
N LEU A 181 -0.29 6.89 -3.46
CA LEU A 181 -0.44 5.56 -4.08
C LEU A 181 0.60 5.24 -5.16
N VAL A 182 1.25 6.25 -5.77
CA VAL A 182 2.32 6.04 -6.77
C VAL A 182 3.53 5.27 -6.21
N VAL A 183 3.67 5.19 -4.89
CA VAL A 183 4.69 4.34 -4.24
C VAL A 183 4.46 2.86 -4.56
N PHE A 184 3.20 2.43 -4.68
CA PHE A 184 2.82 1.04 -4.88
C PHE A 184 2.36 0.75 -6.31
N PHE A 185 1.67 1.67 -6.96
CA PHE A 185 1.00 1.47 -8.25
C PHE A 185 1.47 2.46 -9.30
N GLN A 186 1.32 2.11 -10.57
CA GLN A 186 1.62 3.00 -11.67
C GLN A 186 0.56 4.12 -11.75
N ALA A 187 0.97 5.33 -12.13
CA ALA A 187 0.08 6.49 -12.22
C ALA A 187 -1.08 6.25 -13.21
N GLU A 188 -0.82 5.53 -14.29
CA GLU A 188 -1.81 5.17 -15.31
C GLU A 188 -2.88 4.22 -14.75
N ASP A 189 -2.48 3.24 -13.90
CA ASP A 189 -3.40 2.32 -13.25
C ASP A 189 -4.27 3.05 -12.22
N ILE A 190 -3.69 4.00 -11.48
CA ILE A 190 -4.43 4.84 -10.54
C ILE A 190 -5.48 5.66 -11.28
N ALA A 191 -5.10 6.35 -12.37
CA ALA A 191 -6.01 7.16 -13.16
C ALA A 191 -7.16 6.33 -13.76
N LEU A 192 -6.85 5.14 -14.29
CA LEU A 192 -7.85 4.22 -14.85
C LEU A 192 -8.85 3.75 -13.77
N CYS A 193 -8.37 3.35 -12.61
CA CYS A 193 -9.24 2.91 -11.51
C CYS A 193 -10.10 4.05 -10.96
N GLN A 194 -9.55 5.27 -10.88
CA GLN A 194 -10.33 6.47 -10.53
C GLN A 194 -11.42 6.76 -11.56
N GLN A 195 -11.10 6.66 -12.85
CA GLN A 195 -12.09 6.87 -13.91
C GLN A 195 -13.24 5.87 -13.81
N ALA A 196 -12.94 4.57 -13.61
CA ALA A 196 -13.97 3.54 -13.43
C ALA A 196 -14.86 3.82 -12.21
N LEU A 197 -14.27 4.23 -11.08
CA LEU A 197 -15.00 4.55 -9.87
C LEU A 197 -15.88 5.80 -10.01
N ASN A 198 -15.37 6.85 -10.65
CA ASN A 198 -16.12 8.07 -10.92
C ASN A 198 -17.28 7.82 -11.90
N GLN A 199 -17.06 6.98 -12.91
CA GLN A 199 -18.12 6.58 -13.84
C GLN A 199 -19.22 5.79 -13.12
N LEU A 200 -18.86 4.88 -12.19
CA LEU A 200 -19.82 4.17 -11.34
C LEU A 200 -20.66 5.16 -10.53
N SER A 201 -20.01 6.08 -9.82
CA SER A 201 -20.67 7.11 -9.01
C SER A 201 -21.68 7.94 -9.84
N GLN A 202 -21.27 8.38 -11.04
CA GLN A 202 -22.13 9.17 -11.93
C GLN A 202 -23.29 8.35 -12.50
N THR A 203 -23.04 7.14 -12.99
CA THR A 203 -24.05 6.30 -13.63
C THR A 203 -25.17 5.92 -12.65
N TYR A 204 -24.81 5.63 -11.40
CA TYR A 204 -25.77 5.17 -10.39
C TYR A 204 -26.17 6.25 -9.38
N GLN A 205 -25.73 7.51 -9.61
CA GLN A 205 -26.02 8.63 -8.71
C GLN A 205 -25.75 8.28 -7.24
N HIS A 206 -24.64 7.56 -7.00
CA HIS A 206 -24.24 7.11 -5.69
C HIS A 206 -22.96 7.81 -5.26
N ASP A 207 -23.07 8.68 -4.26
CA ASP A 207 -21.93 9.39 -3.70
C ASP A 207 -21.29 8.52 -2.62
N PHE A 208 -20.07 8.07 -2.87
CA PHE A 208 -19.27 7.40 -1.87
C PHE A 208 -18.68 8.42 -0.90
N THR A 209 -18.66 8.08 0.39
CA THR A 209 -17.85 8.83 1.35
C THR A 209 -16.37 8.69 0.97
N GLU A 210 -15.53 9.61 1.41
CA GLU A 210 -14.10 9.60 1.11
C GLU A 210 -13.44 8.27 1.51
N ASP A 211 -13.80 7.72 2.67
CA ASP A 211 -13.31 6.42 3.15
C ASP A 211 -13.71 5.26 2.23
N TYR A 212 -14.96 5.23 1.76
CA TYR A 212 -15.43 4.19 0.85
C TYR A 212 -14.86 4.34 -0.55
N TYR A 213 -14.68 5.57 -1.00
CA TYR A 213 -14.00 5.86 -2.27
C TYR A 213 -12.57 5.31 -2.25
N LEU A 214 -11.81 5.62 -1.19
CA LEU A 214 -10.44 5.14 -1.03
C LEU A 214 -10.37 3.61 -0.92
N LEU A 215 -11.30 3.00 -0.18
CA LEU A 215 -11.39 1.54 -0.04
C LEU A 215 -11.61 0.87 -1.39
N LEU A 216 -12.57 1.35 -2.19
CA LEU A 216 -12.85 0.81 -3.52
C LEU A 216 -11.70 1.04 -4.50
N LEU A 217 -11.07 2.22 -4.45
CA LEU A 217 -9.90 2.52 -5.27
C LEU A 217 -8.76 1.54 -4.98
N LEU A 218 -8.49 1.27 -3.71
CA LEU A 218 -7.48 0.28 -3.30
C LEU A 218 -7.85 -1.13 -3.78
N GLU A 219 -9.11 -1.52 -3.64
CA GLU A 219 -9.58 -2.83 -4.12
C GLU A 219 -9.34 -2.98 -5.62
N PHE A 220 -9.72 -1.98 -6.42
CA PHE A 220 -9.52 -1.99 -7.86
C PHE A 220 -8.04 -2.06 -8.25
N LEU A 221 -7.18 -1.27 -7.60
CA LEU A 221 -5.74 -1.29 -7.85
C LEU A 221 -5.10 -2.63 -7.51
N ILE A 222 -5.49 -3.22 -6.39
CA ILE A 222 -4.99 -4.53 -5.96
C ILE A 222 -5.46 -5.62 -6.93
N ILE A 223 -6.76 -5.67 -7.28
CA ILE A 223 -7.30 -6.63 -8.24
C ILE A 223 -6.56 -6.52 -9.58
N ARG A 224 -6.45 -5.30 -10.12
CA ARG A 224 -5.77 -5.04 -11.38
C ARG A 224 -4.32 -5.51 -11.34
N ARG A 225 -3.56 -5.07 -10.35
CA ARG A 225 -2.13 -5.42 -10.26
C ARG A 225 -1.92 -6.92 -10.04
N ARG A 226 -2.69 -7.54 -9.16
CA ARG A 226 -2.61 -8.99 -8.91
C ARG A 226 -3.05 -9.79 -10.14
N GLY A 227 -4.08 -9.33 -10.85
CA GLY A 227 -4.52 -9.91 -12.11
C GLY A 227 -3.44 -9.86 -13.19
N GLN A 228 -2.72 -8.73 -13.33
CA GLN A 228 -1.56 -8.60 -14.24
C GLN A 228 -0.44 -9.62 -13.92
N LEU A 229 -0.32 -10.04 -12.66
CA LEU A 229 0.60 -11.08 -12.21
C LEU A 229 0.06 -12.50 -12.38
N GLY A 230 -1.13 -12.68 -12.97
CA GLY A 230 -1.80 -13.96 -13.10
C GLY A 230 -2.40 -14.50 -11.79
N GLN A 231 -2.48 -13.66 -10.76
CA GLN A 231 -2.98 -14.02 -9.44
C GLN A 231 -4.47 -13.65 -9.32
N VAL A 232 -5.34 -14.65 -9.42
CA VAL A 232 -6.79 -14.50 -9.35
C VAL A 232 -7.37 -15.34 -8.22
N LEU A 233 -8.52 -14.94 -7.70
CA LEU A 233 -9.23 -15.70 -6.67
C LEU A 233 -9.71 -17.03 -7.24
N GLN A 234 -9.30 -18.13 -6.62
CA GLN A 234 -9.67 -19.49 -7.05
C GLN A 234 -10.68 -20.15 -6.11
N VAL A 235 -10.82 -19.66 -4.89
CA VAL A 235 -11.66 -20.24 -3.86
C VAL A 235 -12.57 -19.16 -3.30
N ARG A 236 -13.87 -19.43 -3.23
CA ARG A 236 -14.82 -18.57 -2.53
C ARG A 236 -14.41 -18.44 -1.07
N ALA A 237 -14.50 -17.23 -0.52
CA ALA A 237 -14.41 -17.06 0.91
C ALA A 237 -15.53 -17.87 1.58
N LYS A 238 -15.22 -18.56 2.69
CA LYS A 238 -16.18 -19.44 3.39
C LYS A 238 -17.45 -18.70 3.84
N GLU A 239 -17.34 -17.40 3.98
CA GLU A 239 -18.40 -16.51 4.44
C GLU A 239 -19.36 -16.08 3.31
N LEU A 240 -19.01 -16.33 2.05
CA LEU A 240 -19.83 -16.00 0.88
C LEU A 240 -20.88 -17.13 0.63
N VAL A 241 -21.93 -17.15 1.44
CA VAL A 241 -22.87 -18.27 1.51
C VAL A 241 -23.98 -18.22 0.46
N ARG A 242 -24.16 -17.09 -0.25
CA ARG A 242 -25.25 -16.90 -1.20
C ARG A 242 -24.73 -16.62 -2.59
N ASP A 243 -25.35 -17.25 -3.56
CA ASP A 243 -25.18 -16.95 -4.98
C ASP A 243 -25.73 -15.54 -5.26
N LEU A 244 -24.83 -14.61 -5.64
CA LEU A 244 -25.19 -13.25 -6.02
C LEU A 244 -25.43 -13.10 -7.51
N SER A 245 -25.26 -14.16 -8.31
CA SER A 245 -25.27 -14.10 -9.77
C SER A 245 -26.59 -13.60 -10.37
N HIS A 246 -27.68 -13.62 -9.60
CA HIS A 246 -29.01 -13.13 -9.98
C HIS A 246 -29.27 -11.67 -9.54
N LEU A 247 -28.34 -11.05 -8.79
CA LEU A 247 -28.49 -9.68 -8.31
C LEU A 247 -27.82 -8.69 -9.26
N GLU A 248 -28.41 -7.51 -9.39
CA GLU A 248 -27.91 -6.43 -10.23
C GLU A 248 -26.46 -6.06 -9.89
N VAL A 249 -26.11 -6.05 -8.61
CA VAL A 249 -24.73 -5.77 -8.14
C VAL A 249 -23.69 -6.73 -8.71
N TYR A 250 -24.05 -7.97 -9.03
CA TYR A 250 -23.15 -8.93 -9.66
C TYR A 250 -22.76 -8.50 -11.08
N PHE A 251 -23.73 -8.05 -11.87
CA PHE A 251 -23.47 -7.56 -13.21
C PHE A 251 -22.62 -6.29 -13.18
N PHE A 252 -22.89 -5.38 -12.25
CA PHE A 252 -22.05 -4.18 -12.04
C PHE A 252 -20.62 -4.52 -11.66
N ALA A 253 -20.45 -5.46 -10.76
CA ALA A 253 -19.11 -5.92 -10.40
C ALA A 253 -18.36 -6.49 -11.61
N GLY A 254 -19.08 -7.21 -12.49
CA GLY A 254 -18.52 -7.70 -13.75
C GLY A 254 -18.07 -6.57 -14.69
N GLU A 255 -18.93 -5.59 -14.94
CA GLU A 255 -18.62 -4.43 -15.79
C GLU A 255 -17.43 -3.61 -15.23
N LEU A 256 -17.39 -3.42 -13.91
CA LEU A 256 -16.26 -2.74 -13.26
C LEU A 256 -14.96 -3.53 -13.38
N LEU A 257 -15.01 -4.84 -13.19
CA LEU A 257 -13.83 -5.69 -13.38
C LEU A 257 -13.34 -5.66 -14.82
N GLU A 258 -14.24 -5.68 -15.80
CA GLU A 258 -13.88 -5.52 -17.21
C GLU A 258 -13.18 -4.16 -17.45
N ALA A 259 -13.74 -3.08 -16.93
CA ALA A 259 -13.14 -1.74 -17.05
C ALA A 259 -11.77 -1.64 -16.37
N VAL A 260 -11.62 -2.23 -15.19
CA VAL A 260 -10.41 -2.15 -14.38
C VAL A 260 -9.32 -3.10 -14.86
N THR A 261 -9.67 -4.32 -15.28
CA THR A 261 -8.68 -5.33 -15.69
C THR A 261 -8.37 -5.32 -17.18
N GLY A 262 -9.28 -4.79 -18.00
CA GLY A 262 -9.21 -4.88 -19.46
C GLY A 262 -9.52 -6.28 -20.00
N GLN A 263 -10.00 -7.20 -19.16
CA GLN A 263 -10.41 -8.55 -19.56
C GLN A 263 -11.89 -8.57 -19.87
N ALA A 264 -12.27 -9.17 -20.98
CA ALA A 264 -13.69 -9.33 -21.32
C ALA A 264 -14.45 -10.11 -20.23
N LEU A 265 -15.70 -9.77 -19.98
CA LEU A 265 -16.54 -10.33 -18.92
C LEU A 265 -16.56 -11.86 -18.93
N VAL A 266 -16.53 -12.47 -20.11
CA VAL A 266 -16.52 -13.95 -20.27
C VAL A 266 -15.22 -14.62 -19.80
N GLN A 267 -14.15 -13.84 -19.63
CA GLN A 267 -12.84 -14.31 -19.16
C GLN A 267 -12.65 -14.10 -17.66
N LEU A 268 -13.54 -13.31 -17.04
CA LEU A 268 -13.47 -13.02 -15.61
C LEU A 268 -13.96 -14.23 -14.80
N SER A 269 -13.27 -14.48 -13.70
CA SER A 269 -13.71 -15.49 -12.75
C SER A 269 -15.00 -15.07 -12.03
N ALA A 270 -16.00 -15.94 -11.98
CA ALA A 270 -17.22 -15.71 -11.21
C ALA A 270 -16.91 -15.38 -9.74
N ILE A 271 -15.83 -15.95 -9.19
CA ILE A 271 -15.40 -15.71 -7.81
C ILE A 271 -14.88 -14.27 -7.64
N GLU A 272 -14.16 -13.72 -8.63
CA GLU A 272 -13.73 -12.32 -8.63
C GLU A 272 -14.94 -11.38 -8.67
N ILE A 273 -15.90 -11.67 -9.54
CA ILE A 273 -17.13 -10.87 -9.67
C ILE A 273 -17.91 -10.88 -8.36
N GLU A 274 -18.12 -12.06 -7.78
CA GLU A 274 -18.80 -12.19 -6.49
C GLU A 274 -18.06 -11.42 -5.39
N SER A 275 -16.75 -11.57 -5.30
CA SER A 275 -15.93 -10.87 -4.30
C SER A 275 -16.08 -9.37 -4.38
N LEU A 276 -16.03 -8.79 -5.60
CA LEU A 276 -16.25 -7.36 -5.79
C LEU A 276 -17.70 -6.95 -5.50
N ALA A 277 -18.68 -7.76 -5.91
CA ALA A 277 -20.09 -7.52 -5.61
C ALA A 277 -20.33 -7.44 -4.08
N TYR A 278 -19.73 -8.32 -3.30
CA TYR A 278 -19.77 -8.24 -1.84
C TYR A 278 -19.12 -6.97 -1.30
N THR A 279 -18.00 -6.57 -1.86
CA THR A 279 -17.34 -5.31 -1.46
C THR A 279 -18.24 -4.10 -1.75
N LEU A 280 -18.89 -4.05 -2.91
CA LEU A 280 -19.83 -3.00 -3.27
C LEU A 280 -21.02 -2.94 -2.29
N LEU A 281 -21.60 -4.10 -1.95
CA LEU A 281 -22.67 -4.17 -0.94
C LEU A 281 -22.20 -3.70 0.44
N ALA A 282 -20.96 -4.01 0.82
CA ALA A 282 -20.39 -3.62 2.09
C ALA A 282 -20.18 -2.10 2.23
N VAL A 283 -19.92 -1.40 1.12
CA VAL A 283 -19.81 0.07 1.10
C VAL A 283 -21.15 0.77 0.87
N GLY A 284 -22.25 0.01 0.87
CA GLY A 284 -23.61 0.57 0.78
C GLY A 284 -24.14 0.77 -0.62
N PHE A 285 -23.51 0.15 -1.62
CA PHE A 285 -24.09 0.12 -2.95
C PHE A 285 -25.46 -0.56 -2.90
N LYS A 286 -26.52 0.12 -3.34
CA LYS A 286 -27.88 -0.34 -3.14
C LYS A 286 -28.22 -1.50 -4.06
N VAL A 287 -28.59 -2.63 -3.45
CA VAL A 287 -29.38 -3.64 -4.14
C VAL A 287 -30.84 -3.22 -4.04
N GLN A 288 -31.47 -2.95 -5.16
CA GLN A 288 -32.89 -2.57 -5.18
C GLN A 288 -33.76 -3.80 -4.84
N SER A 289 -33.96 -4.05 -3.54
CA SER A 289 -35.09 -4.79 -3.04
C SER A 289 -36.00 -3.83 -2.30
N PRO A 290 -37.11 -3.33 -2.91
CA PRO A 290 -37.99 -2.35 -2.30
C PRO A 290 -38.55 -2.80 -0.94
N ASP A 291 -38.72 -4.08 -0.75
CA ASP A 291 -39.26 -4.63 0.51
C ASP A 291 -38.23 -4.63 1.64
N TYR A 292 -36.99 -4.96 1.36
CA TYR A 292 -35.90 -4.89 2.34
C TYR A 292 -35.61 -3.44 2.76
N GLU A 293 -35.58 -2.53 1.81
CA GLU A 293 -35.34 -1.11 2.10
C GLU A 293 -36.49 -0.53 2.96
N ARG A 294 -37.72 -0.91 2.68
CA ARG A 294 -38.89 -0.49 3.46
C ARG A 294 -38.83 -1.01 4.90
N GLU A 295 -38.54 -2.29 5.08
CA GLU A 295 -38.42 -2.91 6.40
C GLU A 295 -37.30 -2.28 7.21
N LEU A 296 -36.10 -2.12 6.61
CA LEU A 296 -34.98 -1.49 7.27
C LEU A 296 -35.27 -0.03 7.65
N ARG A 297 -35.90 0.73 6.74
CA ARG A 297 -36.30 2.12 7.01
C ARG A 297 -37.27 2.22 8.19
N GLN A 298 -38.21 1.31 8.33
CA GLN A 298 -39.10 1.22 9.47
C GLN A 298 -38.34 0.93 10.78
N GLN A 299 -37.40 0.01 10.76
CA GLN A 299 -36.57 -0.30 11.94
C GLN A 299 -35.72 0.89 12.36
N VAL A 300 -35.12 1.59 11.40
CA VAL A 300 -34.31 2.80 11.64
C VAL A 300 -35.17 3.93 12.17
N GLN A 301 -36.42 4.11 11.67
CA GLN A 301 -37.35 5.09 12.18
C GLN A 301 -37.72 4.80 13.63
N ALA A 302 -37.97 3.54 13.98
CA ALA A 302 -38.19 3.14 15.35
C ALA A 302 -37.01 3.39 16.29
N LEU A 303 -35.76 3.20 15.75
CA LEU A 303 -34.54 3.52 16.48
C LEU A 303 -34.42 5.01 16.73
N ILE A 304 -34.64 5.86 15.70
CA ILE A 304 -34.64 7.33 15.84
C ILE A 304 -35.67 7.78 16.90
N GLN A 305 -36.85 7.19 16.89
CA GLN A 305 -37.86 7.53 17.89
C GLN A 305 -37.39 7.23 19.31
N ARG A 306 -36.82 6.04 19.56
CA ARG A 306 -36.28 5.69 20.89
C ARG A 306 -35.16 6.64 21.34
N VAL A 307 -34.29 7.04 20.42
CA VAL A 307 -33.21 8.00 20.71
C VAL A 307 -33.81 9.38 21.00
N SER A 308 -34.82 9.80 20.23
CA SER A 308 -35.57 11.04 20.47
C SER A 308 -36.19 11.08 21.87
N ASP A 309 -36.86 10.00 22.26
CA ASP A 309 -37.49 9.87 23.58
C ASP A 309 -36.43 9.90 24.69
N PHE A 310 -35.32 9.20 24.51
CA PHE A 310 -34.23 9.16 25.49
C PHE A 310 -33.53 10.52 25.68
N LEU A 311 -33.28 11.24 24.57
CA LEU A 311 -32.60 12.54 24.57
C LEU A 311 -33.58 13.71 24.87
N ASN A 312 -34.90 13.45 24.89
CA ASN A 312 -35.94 14.45 24.97
C ASN A 312 -35.83 15.54 23.87
N VAL A 313 -35.46 15.11 22.66
CA VAL A 313 -35.29 15.93 21.44
C VAL A 313 -36.03 15.26 20.30
N ASP A 314 -36.93 15.97 19.62
CA ASP A 314 -37.63 15.39 18.46
C ASP A 314 -36.73 15.34 17.23
N LEU A 315 -36.20 14.13 16.91
CA LEU A 315 -35.43 13.81 15.73
C LEU A 315 -36.28 13.13 14.66
N SER A 316 -37.55 12.83 14.93
CA SER A 316 -38.41 12.02 14.07
C SER A 316 -38.74 12.67 12.71
N GLN A 317 -38.62 13.99 12.63
CA GLN A 317 -38.93 14.78 11.44
C GLN A 317 -37.68 14.97 10.52
N ASP A 318 -36.50 14.60 10.97
CA ASP A 318 -35.28 14.75 10.19
C ASP A 318 -35.17 13.64 9.13
N GLN A 319 -35.64 13.92 7.92
CA GLN A 319 -35.61 13.01 6.80
C GLN A 319 -34.14 12.75 6.29
N HIS A 320 -33.26 13.72 6.51
CA HIS A 320 -31.84 13.56 6.15
C HIS A 320 -31.19 12.54 7.10
N LEU A 321 -31.38 12.70 8.41
CA LEU A 321 -30.93 11.74 9.42
C LEU A 321 -31.47 10.32 9.13
N LEU A 322 -32.77 10.20 8.86
CA LEU A 322 -33.39 8.91 8.53
C LEU A 322 -32.71 8.25 7.31
N THR A 323 -32.48 9.01 6.25
CA THR A 323 -31.87 8.50 5.02
C THR A 323 -30.42 8.08 5.26
N MET A 324 -29.61 8.96 5.88
CA MET A 324 -28.20 8.67 6.17
C MET A 324 -28.04 7.47 7.10
N LEU A 325 -28.86 7.39 8.14
CA LEU A 325 -28.81 6.28 9.09
C LEU A 325 -29.29 4.96 8.45
N THR A 326 -30.31 4.99 7.60
CA THR A 326 -30.77 3.80 6.84
C THR A 326 -29.66 3.27 5.95
N ASN A 327 -28.98 4.11 5.21
CA ASN A 327 -27.87 3.73 4.35
C ASN A 327 -26.70 3.13 5.17
N HIS A 328 -26.34 3.78 6.28
CA HIS A 328 -25.29 3.31 7.17
C HIS A 328 -25.61 1.94 7.81
N MET A 329 -26.84 1.78 8.30
CA MET A 329 -27.31 0.53 8.92
C MET A 329 -27.37 -0.61 7.90
N SER A 330 -27.80 -0.34 6.68
CA SER A 330 -27.80 -1.36 5.59
C SER A 330 -26.41 -1.94 5.37
N SER A 331 -25.41 -1.05 5.18
CA SER A 331 -24.02 -1.46 5.00
C SER A 331 -23.45 -2.16 6.23
N MET A 332 -23.76 -1.67 7.43
CA MET A 332 -23.31 -2.26 8.68
C MET A 332 -23.87 -3.67 8.89
N ILE A 333 -25.19 -3.86 8.70
CA ILE A 333 -25.85 -5.15 8.84
C ILE A 333 -25.28 -6.15 7.82
N PHE A 334 -25.05 -5.69 6.59
CA PHE A 334 -24.43 -6.54 5.57
C PHE A 334 -23.04 -7.00 6.01
N ARG A 335 -22.17 -6.08 6.46
CA ARG A 335 -20.83 -6.41 6.97
C ARG A 335 -20.86 -7.37 8.14
N LEU A 336 -21.74 -7.14 9.12
CA LEU A 336 -21.89 -8.02 10.28
C LEU A 336 -22.32 -9.43 9.88
N ARG A 337 -23.29 -9.57 8.96
CA ARG A 337 -23.78 -10.86 8.48
C ARG A 337 -22.74 -11.65 7.72
N HIS A 338 -21.81 -10.95 7.06
CA HIS A 338 -20.78 -11.57 6.21
C HIS A 338 -19.39 -11.48 6.83
N HIS A 339 -19.27 -11.17 8.14
CA HIS A 339 -18.00 -11.07 8.87
C HIS A 339 -16.96 -10.20 8.19
N MET A 340 -17.40 -9.15 7.47
CA MET A 340 -16.52 -8.21 6.80
C MET A 340 -16.02 -7.15 7.78
N HIS A 341 -14.70 -7.11 7.98
CA HIS A 341 -14.06 -6.08 8.79
C HIS A 341 -13.66 -4.89 7.91
N VAL A 342 -14.29 -3.75 8.14
CA VAL A 342 -13.80 -2.45 7.66
C VAL A 342 -13.15 -1.78 8.85
N THR A 343 -11.87 -1.51 8.74
CA THR A 343 -11.12 -0.77 9.75
C THR A 343 -11.68 0.66 9.77
N ASN A 344 -12.27 1.07 10.88
CA ASN A 344 -12.64 2.46 11.08
C ASN A 344 -11.50 3.16 11.83
N PRO A 345 -10.69 3.98 11.15
CA PRO A 345 -9.56 4.65 11.78
C PRO A 345 -9.97 5.64 12.88
N ALA A 346 -11.20 6.19 12.80
CA ALA A 346 -11.76 7.07 13.83
C ALA A 346 -12.21 6.32 15.10
N LEU A 347 -12.22 4.98 15.10
CA LEU A 347 -12.77 4.21 16.23
C LEU A 347 -12.00 4.46 17.53
N ASP A 348 -10.68 4.58 17.45
CA ASP A 348 -9.83 4.84 18.62
C ASP A 348 -9.99 6.28 19.13
N GLU A 349 -10.25 7.20 18.25
CA GLU A 349 -10.50 8.61 18.58
C GLU A 349 -11.90 8.79 19.19
N ILE A 350 -12.90 8.13 18.62
CA ILE A 350 -14.26 8.05 19.17
C ILE A 350 -14.23 7.38 20.56
N ARG A 351 -13.52 6.28 20.72
CA ARG A 351 -13.34 5.64 22.02
C ARG A 351 -12.71 6.58 23.04
N LYS A 352 -11.65 7.30 22.68
CA LYS A 352 -10.97 8.23 23.58
C LYS A 352 -11.89 9.39 24.00
N GLN A 353 -12.70 9.91 23.09
CA GLN A 353 -13.60 11.04 23.36
C GLN A 353 -14.87 10.62 24.12
N PHE A 354 -15.43 9.45 23.82
CA PHE A 354 -16.76 9.05 24.33
C PHE A 354 -16.73 7.94 25.37
N LEU A 355 -15.58 7.25 25.59
CA LEU A 355 -15.46 6.24 26.66
C LEU A 355 -15.86 6.74 28.05
N PRO A 356 -15.55 8.00 28.45
CA PRO A 356 -15.99 8.53 29.74
C PRO A 356 -17.50 8.59 29.88
N TYR A 357 -18.25 8.73 28.79
CA TYR A 357 -19.73 8.82 28.81
C TYR A 357 -20.39 7.43 28.73
N LEU A 358 -19.73 6.43 28.15
CA LEU A 358 -20.24 5.06 28.07
C LEU A 358 -20.13 4.28 29.38
N ILE A 359 -19.20 4.68 30.26
CA ILE A 359 -19.01 4.04 31.58
C ILE A 359 -20.02 4.56 32.61
N LEU A 360 -20.67 5.71 32.36
CA LEU A 360 -21.63 6.33 33.28
C LEU A 360 -23.09 5.88 33.04
N SER A 361 -23.35 5.05 32.01
CA SER A 361 -24.68 4.57 31.62
C SER A 361 -24.88 3.06 31.81
N GLY A 362 -24.00 2.37 32.55
CA GLY A 362 -24.08 0.96 32.89
C GLY A 362 -24.60 0.72 34.29
#